data_b3e1d5ab7cd7b59d566f8bfe40cae8d3
#
_entry.id   b3e1d5ab7cd7b59d566f8bfe40cae8d3
#
_cell.length_a   1.000
_cell.length_b   1.000
_cell.length_c   1.000
_cell.angle_alpha   90.00
_cell.angle_beta   90.00
_cell.angle_gamma   90.00
#
_symmetry.space_group_name_H-M   'P 1'
#
loop_
_entity.id
_entity.type
_entity.pdbx_description
1 polymer ?
#
loop_
_entity_poly.entity_id
_entity_poly.type
_entity_poly.pdbx_seq_one_letter_code
_entity_poly.pdbx_strand_id
1 'polypeptide(L)'
;MVGKNKRKLGCLGAAVTLAIALTSSASFAQNATANVTATNVVPGIWIDPDGYEHWVLDDGISGYMSPHLTRDGLPVCNRGATCGVLPSDQFFATNQHTISAAGRQKLTEFFKSTQAQSFAISGHTDSSASDAYNMALSQRRADAVAAIARSAGVNVAEVVGYGERKPRATNATTAGMAQNRRVEIVCIQ
;
A
#
# COMPACT_ATOMS: atom_id res chain seq x y z
N MET A 1 -5.28 28.08 -27.18
CA MET A 1 -5.77 26.88 -26.47
C MET A 1 -4.62 25.89 -26.41
N VAL A 2 -3.92 25.79 -25.26
CA VAL A 2 -2.75 24.92 -25.08
C VAL A 2 -3.21 23.72 -24.24
N GLY A 3 -3.31 22.57 -24.88
CA GLY A 3 -3.67 21.32 -24.23
C GLY A 3 -2.57 20.87 -23.27
N LYS A 4 -2.87 20.82 -21.97
CA LYS A 4 -1.99 20.23 -20.94
C LYS A 4 -2.01 18.71 -21.07
N ASN A 5 -1.00 18.18 -21.72
CA ASN A 5 -0.73 16.75 -21.81
C ASN A 5 -0.23 16.27 -20.43
N LYS A 6 -1.12 15.71 -19.61
CA LYS A 6 -0.75 15.03 -18.37
C LYS A 6 -0.10 13.71 -18.75
N ARG A 7 1.22 13.69 -18.84
CA ARG A 7 1.98 12.44 -18.92
C ARG A 7 1.79 11.70 -17.59
N LYS A 8 1.07 10.60 -17.63
CA LYS A 8 1.06 9.63 -16.54
C LYS A 8 2.48 9.10 -16.39
N LEU A 9 3.13 9.39 -15.27
CA LEU A 9 4.41 8.77 -14.93
C LEU A 9 4.14 7.27 -14.76
N GLY A 10 4.56 6.49 -15.73
CA GLY A 10 4.58 5.04 -15.60
C GLY A 10 5.61 4.61 -14.56
N CYS A 11 5.38 3.49 -13.91
CA CYS A 11 6.35 2.86 -13.04
C CYS A 11 7.63 2.59 -13.84
N LEU A 12 8.73 3.28 -13.53
CA LEU A 12 10.04 3.05 -14.14
C LEU A 12 10.62 1.76 -13.54
N GLY A 13 10.29 0.62 -14.14
CA GLY A 13 11.00 -0.62 -13.93
C GLY A 13 12.26 -0.59 -14.77
N ALA A 14 13.43 -0.76 -14.16
CA ALA A 14 14.68 -0.94 -14.87
C ALA A 14 14.62 -2.22 -15.71
N ALA A 15 14.62 -2.09 -17.03
CA ALA A 15 14.74 -3.20 -17.95
C ALA A 15 16.18 -3.71 -17.91
N VAL A 16 16.43 -4.80 -17.20
CA VAL A 16 17.64 -5.58 -17.34
C VAL A 16 17.45 -6.48 -18.57
N THR A 17 18.05 -6.10 -19.68
CA THR A 17 18.14 -6.94 -20.87
C THR A 17 19.16 -8.05 -20.61
N LEU A 18 18.68 -9.23 -20.24
CA LEU A 18 19.49 -10.44 -20.24
C LEU A 18 19.19 -11.22 -21.53
N ALA A 19 20.12 -11.17 -22.48
CA ALA A 19 20.08 -12.02 -23.67
C ALA A 19 20.44 -13.45 -23.27
N ILE A 20 19.50 -14.36 -23.33
CA ILE A 20 19.77 -15.80 -23.20
C ILE A 20 19.32 -16.50 -24.48
N ALA A 21 20.29 -17.23 -25.04
CA ALA A 21 20.18 -17.99 -26.28
C ALA A 21 19.13 -19.10 -26.20
N LEU A 22 18.46 -19.28 -27.32
CA LEU A 22 17.51 -20.36 -27.62
C LEU A 22 18.20 -21.72 -27.64
N THR A 23 17.76 -22.66 -26.83
CA THR A 23 17.79 -24.08 -27.19
C THR A 23 16.65 -24.87 -26.53
N SER A 24 16.01 -25.66 -27.37
CA SER A 24 15.19 -26.86 -27.09
C SER A 24 13.78 -26.69 -26.53
N SER A 25 12.88 -26.97 -27.46
CA SER A 25 11.52 -27.45 -27.33
C SER A 25 11.33 -28.50 -26.23
N ALA A 26 10.56 -28.18 -25.20
CA ALA A 26 9.90 -29.15 -24.36
C ALA A 26 8.39 -29.02 -24.60
N SER A 27 7.82 -29.98 -25.33
CA SER A 27 6.38 -30.17 -25.46
C SER A 27 5.83 -30.52 -24.08
N PHE A 28 5.19 -29.58 -23.40
CA PHE A 28 4.35 -29.90 -22.25
C PHE A 28 2.99 -30.33 -22.75
N ALA A 29 2.73 -31.64 -22.57
CA ALA A 29 1.47 -32.25 -22.86
C ALA A 29 0.32 -31.53 -22.15
N GLN A 30 -0.60 -30.97 -22.92
CA GLN A 30 -1.90 -30.58 -22.47
C GLN A 30 -2.71 -31.83 -22.17
N ASN A 31 -2.82 -32.20 -20.91
CA ASN A 31 -3.83 -33.12 -20.43
C ASN A 31 -4.19 -32.79 -19.00
N ALA A 32 -5.16 -31.92 -18.84
CA ALA A 32 -6.09 -31.95 -17.73
C ALA A 32 -7.31 -31.11 -18.10
N THR A 33 -8.26 -31.72 -18.81
CA THR A 33 -9.65 -31.30 -18.74
C THR A 33 -10.18 -31.69 -17.36
N ALA A 34 -9.74 -30.98 -16.31
CA ALA A 34 -10.48 -30.94 -15.08
C ALA A 34 -11.67 -30.03 -15.33
N ASN A 35 -12.87 -30.61 -15.44
CA ASN A 35 -14.12 -29.84 -15.26
C ASN A 35 -14.14 -29.28 -13.84
N VAL A 36 -13.43 -28.19 -13.62
CA VAL A 36 -13.58 -27.40 -12.41
C VAL A 36 -14.88 -26.64 -12.58
N THR A 37 -15.93 -27.17 -11.98
CA THR A 37 -17.17 -26.41 -11.77
C THR A 37 -16.83 -25.35 -10.73
N ALA A 38 -16.31 -24.23 -11.19
CA ALA A 38 -15.98 -23.08 -10.35
C ALA A 38 -17.27 -22.47 -9.80
N THR A 39 -17.75 -22.99 -8.70
CA THR A 39 -19.01 -22.53 -8.08
C THR A 39 -18.82 -21.33 -7.17
N ASN A 40 -17.59 -20.91 -6.82
CA ASN A 40 -17.34 -19.79 -5.92
C ASN A 40 -15.95 -19.12 -6.14
N VAL A 41 -15.55 -18.85 -7.36
CA VAL A 41 -14.34 -18.07 -7.59
C VAL A 41 -14.67 -16.59 -7.36
N VAL A 42 -14.06 -15.99 -6.37
CA VAL A 42 -14.16 -14.54 -6.11
C VAL A 42 -12.96 -13.88 -6.77
N PRO A 43 -13.16 -13.13 -7.88
CA PRO A 43 -12.08 -12.35 -8.44
C PRO A 43 -11.77 -11.15 -7.54
N GLY A 44 -10.50 -10.94 -7.26
CA GLY A 44 -9.99 -9.81 -6.49
C GLY A 44 -8.82 -9.14 -7.18
N ILE A 45 -8.46 -7.96 -6.72
CA ILE A 45 -7.22 -7.29 -7.08
C ILE A 45 -6.39 -7.21 -5.80
N TRP A 46 -5.16 -7.71 -5.87
CA TRP A 46 -4.16 -7.53 -4.84
C TRP A 46 -3.08 -6.57 -5.35
N ILE A 47 -2.69 -5.61 -4.49
CA ILE A 47 -1.63 -4.66 -4.80
C ILE A 47 -0.39 -5.06 -4.00
N ASP A 48 0.71 -5.33 -4.70
CA ASP A 48 1.95 -5.70 -4.05
C ASP A 48 2.62 -4.50 -3.36
N PRO A 49 3.64 -4.72 -2.51
CA PRO A 49 4.34 -3.63 -1.82
C PRO A 49 4.99 -2.59 -2.74
N ASP A 50 5.25 -2.96 -4.00
CA ASP A 50 5.80 -2.07 -5.01
C ASP A 50 4.72 -1.29 -5.77
N GLY A 51 3.45 -1.57 -5.48
CA GLY A 51 2.27 -0.87 -6.02
C GLY A 51 1.75 -1.43 -7.34
N TYR A 52 2.17 -2.65 -7.73
CA TYR A 52 1.62 -3.31 -8.92
C TYR A 52 0.36 -4.07 -8.58
N GLU A 53 -0.61 -3.97 -9.47
CA GLU A 53 -1.86 -4.72 -9.36
C GLU A 53 -1.70 -6.14 -9.89
N HIS A 54 -2.31 -7.08 -9.18
CA HIS A 54 -2.39 -8.49 -9.55
C HIS A 54 -3.84 -8.95 -9.50
N TRP A 55 -4.27 -9.68 -10.53
CA TRP A 55 -5.52 -10.41 -10.45
C TRP A 55 -5.35 -11.60 -9.52
N VAL A 56 -6.23 -11.72 -8.55
CA VAL A 56 -6.30 -12.86 -7.63
C VAL A 56 -7.60 -13.59 -7.90
N LEU A 57 -7.50 -14.88 -8.17
CA LEU A 57 -8.63 -15.79 -8.23
C LEU A 57 -8.46 -16.78 -7.10
N ASP A 58 -9.33 -16.73 -6.11
CA ASP A 58 -9.32 -17.61 -4.94
C ASP A 58 -10.60 -18.44 -4.95
N ASP A 59 -10.44 -19.78 -4.98
CA ASP A 59 -11.53 -20.74 -4.88
C ASP A 59 -11.68 -21.34 -3.47
N GLY A 60 -10.92 -20.79 -2.49
CA GLY A 60 -10.89 -21.26 -1.10
C GLY A 60 -10.00 -22.49 -0.86
N ILE A 61 -9.40 -23.05 -1.89
CA ILE A 61 -8.51 -24.24 -1.82
C ILE A 61 -7.15 -23.92 -2.46
N SER A 62 -7.17 -23.22 -3.59
CA SER A 62 -5.98 -22.80 -4.33
C SER A 62 -6.18 -21.41 -4.90
N GLY A 63 -5.17 -20.54 -4.74
CA GLY A 63 -5.18 -19.21 -5.31
C GLY A 63 -4.32 -19.13 -6.57
N TYR A 64 -4.82 -18.46 -7.60
CA TYR A 64 -4.03 -18.11 -8.78
C TYR A 64 -3.83 -16.59 -8.80
N MET A 65 -2.60 -16.16 -9.03
CA MET A 65 -2.24 -14.75 -9.10
C MET A 65 -1.56 -14.47 -10.45
N SER A 66 -2.01 -13.44 -11.14
CA SER A 66 -1.41 -12.98 -12.39
C SER A 66 -1.25 -11.47 -12.39
N PRO A 67 -0.22 -10.91 -13.05
CA PRO A 67 -0.09 -9.47 -13.19
C PRO A 67 -1.33 -8.88 -13.86
N HIS A 68 -1.84 -7.77 -13.33
CA HIS A 68 -2.83 -6.96 -14.02
C HIS A 68 -2.10 -6.09 -15.05
N LEU A 69 -2.34 -6.35 -16.32
CA LEU A 69 -1.70 -5.63 -17.41
C LEU A 69 -2.69 -4.70 -18.11
N THR A 70 -2.22 -3.55 -18.57
CA THR A 70 -2.95 -2.69 -19.49
C THR A 70 -3.12 -3.40 -20.84
N ARG A 71 -3.96 -2.83 -21.73
CA ARG A 71 -4.13 -3.34 -23.10
C ARG A 71 -2.82 -3.39 -23.90
N ASP A 72 -1.84 -2.59 -23.53
CA ASP A 72 -0.52 -2.52 -24.19
C ASP A 72 0.51 -3.44 -23.52
N GLY A 73 0.07 -4.34 -22.60
CA GLY A 73 0.92 -5.29 -21.91
C GLY A 73 1.80 -4.70 -20.81
N LEU A 74 1.56 -3.45 -20.39
CA LEU A 74 2.29 -2.82 -19.30
C LEU A 74 1.61 -3.14 -17.96
N PRO A 75 2.39 -3.39 -16.88
CA PRO A 75 1.82 -3.59 -15.57
C PRO A 75 0.98 -2.38 -15.11
N VAL A 76 -0.20 -2.64 -14.61
CA VAL A 76 -1.00 -1.60 -13.95
C VAL A 76 -0.36 -1.29 -12.61
N CYS A 77 -0.04 -0.04 -12.42
CA CYS A 77 0.57 0.45 -11.19
C CYS A 77 -0.42 1.41 -10.54
N ASN A 78 -1.01 0.97 -9.44
CA ASN A 78 -1.94 1.77 -8.66
C ASN A 78 -1.25 2.30 -7.40
N ARG A 79 -0.07 2.91 -7.58
CA ARG A 79 0.54 3.70 -6.51
C ARG A 79 -0.35 4.90 -6.26
N GLY A 80 -1.23 4.78 -5.29
CA GLY A 80 -1.94 5.93 -4.79
C GLY A 80 -0.96 7.04 -4.41
N ALA A 81 -1.34 8.27 -4.65
CA ALA A 81 -0.55 9.41 -4.17
C ALA A 81 -0.67 9.53 -2.66
N THR A 82 0.42 9.82 -1.95
CA THR A 82 0.34 10.23 -0.55
C THR A 82 -0.53 11.47 -0.46
N CYS A 83 -1.70 11.35 0.12
CA CYS A 83 -2.68 12.42 0.25
C CYS A 83 -2.74 12.99 1.66
N GLY A 84 -2.14 12.31 2.64
CA GLY A 84 -2.05 12.80 4.00
C GLY A 84 -0.78 12.30 4.70
N VAL A 85 -0.15 13.21 5.47
CA VAL A 85 0.94 12.87 6.39
C VAL A 85 0.58 13.44 7.76
N LEU A 86 0.47 12.55 8.74
CA LEU A 86 0.16 12.90 10.11
C LEU A 86 1.44 12.86 10.94
N PRO A 87 1.97 14.01 11.38
CA PRO A 87 3.05 14.03 12.36
C PRO A 87 2.57 13.36 13.66
N SER A 88 3.28 12.30 14.10
CA SER A 88 2.84 11.54 15.27
C SER A 88 2.73 12.38 16.52
N ASP A 89 3.60 13.37 16.69
CA ASP A 89 3.65 14.23 17.87
C ASP A 89 2.42 15.14 18.01
N GLN A 90 1.67 15.35 16.92
CA GLN A 90 0.42 16.16 16.94
C GLN A 90 -0.84 15.32 17.21
N PHE A 91 -0.82 14.06 16.89
CA PHE A 91 -1.99 13.18 16.97
C PHE A 91 -1.93 12.20 18.14
N PHE A 92 -0.71 11.81 18.55
CA PHE A 92 -0.46 10.85 19.62
C PHE A 92 0.42 11.46 20.70
N ALA A 93 0.14 11.16 21.96
CA ALA A 93 1.11 11.42 23.02
C ALA A 93 2.36 10.56 22.87
N THR A 94 3.45 10.95 23.47
CA THR A 94 4.72 10.22 23.43
C THR A 94 4.52 8.75 23.82
N ASN A 95 5.04 7.84 23.00
CA ASN A 95 4.89 6.38 23.16
C ASN A 95 3.44 5.87 23.19
N GLN A 96 2.47 6.69 22.81
CA GLN A 96 1.06 6.32 22.74
C GLN A 96 0.59 6.09 21.30
N HIS A 97 -0.52 5.38 21.19
CA HIS A 97 -1.25 5.13 19.93
C HIS A 97 -2.71 5.59 20.00
N THR A 98 -3.12 6.19 21.10
CA THR A 98 -4.48 6.74 21.27
C THR A 98 -4.54 8.11 20.65
N ILE A 99 -5.52 8.33 19.77
CA ILE A 99 -5.76 9.63 19.11
C ILE A 99 -6.72 10.46 19.94
N SER A 100 -6.42 11.74 20.13
CA SER A 100 -7.27 12.69 20.86
C SER A 100 -8.63 12.87 20.17
N ALA A 101 -9.64 13.34 20.91
CA ALA A 101 -10.98 13.60 20.34
C ALA A 101 -10.91 14.61 19.17
N ALA A 102 -10.14 15.67 19.31
CA ALA A 102 -9.93 16.65 18.24
C ALA A 102 -9.20 16.05 17.03
N GLY A 103 -8.21 15.16 17.26
CA GLY A 103 -7.53 14.43 16.20
C GLY A 103 -8.48 13.50 15.44
N ARG A 104 -9.36 12.79 16.15
CA ARG A 104 -10.39 11.93 15.51
C ARG A 104 -11.33 12.74 14.64
N GLN A 105 -11.80 13.89 15.11
CA GLN A 105 -12.68 14.73 14.32
C GLN A 105 -12.01 15.17 13.02
N LYS A 106 -10.78 15.70 13.08
CA LYS A 106 -10.01 16.12 11.89
C LYS A 106 -9.80 14.99 10.89
N LEU A 107 -9.46 13.79 11.39
CA LEU A 107 -9.28 12.63 10.52
C LEU A 107 -10.60 12.16 9.89
N THR A 108 -11.69 12.20 10.64
CA THR A 108 -13.02 11.86 10.10
C THR A 108 -13.43 12.82 8.98
N GLU A 109 -13.21 14.12 9.17
CA GLU A 109 -13.46 15.15 8.16
C GLU A 109 -12.56 14.94 6.92
N PHE A 110 -11.27 14.66 7.14
CA PHE A 110 -10.33 14.36 6.07
C PHE A 110 -10.80 13.16 5.22
N PHE A 111 -11.11 12.02 5.85
CA PHE A 111 -11.54 10.83 5.12
C PHE A 111 -12.88 11.03 4.39
N LYS A 112 -13.81 11.78 4.96
CA LYS A 112 -15.10 12.09 4.31
C LYS A 112 -14.98 13.08 3.15
N SER A 113 -14.02 13.99 3.20
CA SER A 113 -13.83 15.01 2.16
C SER A 113 -12.94 14.53 1.01
N THR A 114 -12.14 13.48 1.25
CA THR A 114 -11.19 12.97 0.24
C THR A 114 -11.88 12.00 -0.70
N GLN A 115 -11.83 12.30 -2.00
CA GLN A 115 -12.33 11.41 -3.04
C GLN A 115 -11.26 10.35 -3.37
N ALA A 116 -11.39 9.16 -2.78
CA ALA A 116 -10.57 8.00 -3.07
C ALA A 116 -11.42 6.74 -3.00
N GLN A 117 -11.07 5.71 -3.77
CA GLN A 117 -11.75 4.41 -3.71
C GLN A 117 -11.39 3.65 -2.44
N SER A 118 -10.13 3.76 -2.03
CA SER A 118 -9.62 3.18 -0.80
C SER A 118 -8.38 3.89 -0.31
N PHE A 119 -7.94 3.55 0.91
CA PHE A 119 -6.77 4.13 1.56
C PHE A 119 -5.80 3.05 1.99
N ALA A 120 -4.49 3.29 1.78
CA ALA A 120 -3.43 2.54 2.45
C ALA A 120 -2.81 3.42 3.54
N ILE A 121 -2.61 2.85 4.73
CA ILE A 121 -2.17 3.58 5.91
C ILE A 121 -0.90 2.94 6.44
N SER A 122 0.18 3.71 6.53
CA SER A 122 1.45 3.22 7.02
C SER A 122 1.98 4.03 8.20
N GLY A 123 2.43 3.32 9.24
CA GLY A 123 3.01 3.91 10.44
C GLY A 123 4.52 3.84 10.43
N HIS A 124 5.17 4.90 10.94
CA HIS A 124 6.61 5.03 11.02
C HIS A 124 7.05 5.59 12.37
N THR A 125 8.26 5.22 12.79
CA THR A 125 8.93 5.76 13.99
C THR A 125 10.30 6.32 13.61
N ASP A 126 10.92 6.99 14.57
CA ASP A 126 12.36 7.20 14.55
C ASP A 126 13.11 5.97 15.10
N SER A 127 14.45 6.02 15.16
CA SER A 127 15.31 4.94 15.63
C SER A 127 15.66 5.01 17.13
N SER A 128 14.83 5.67 17.96
CA SER A 128 15.13 5.89 19.38
C SER A 128 14.90 4.66 20.26
N ALA A 129 14.14 3.66 19.79
CA ALA A 129 13.82 2.45 20.53
C ALA A 129 14.26 1.19 19.75
N SER A 130 14.02 0.00 20.31
CA SER A 130 14.32 -1.25 19.61
C SER A 130 13.41 -1.43 18.38
N ASP A 131 13.95 -2.09 17.34
CA ASP A 131 13.21 -2.37 16.10
C ASP A 131 11.88 -3.09 16.39
N ALA A 132 11.87 -4.10 17.26
CA ALA A 132 10.64 -4.82 17.63
C ALA A 132 9.60 -3.90 18.28
N TYR A 133 10.02 -3.00 19.16
CA TYR A 133 9.14 -2.01 19.78
C TYR A 133 8.60 -1.02 18.74
N ASN A 134 9.48 -0.51 17.88
CA ASN A 134 9.14 0.43 16.82
C ASN A 134 8.16 -0.17 15.80
N MET A 135 8.35 -1.44 15.41
CA MET A 135 7.40 -2.17 14.57
C MET A 135 6.03 -2.26 15.22
N ALA A 136 5.96 -2.68 16.49
CA ALA A 136 4.69 -2.79 17.19
C ALA A 136 4.01 -1.42 17.43
N LEU A 137 4.77 -0.37 17.74
CA LEU A 137 4.22 0.97 17.95
C LEU A 137 3.67 1.57 16.65
N SER A 138 4.42 1.45 15.56
CA SER A 138 4.01 1.96 14.25
C SER A 138 2.76 1.26 13.75
N GLN A 139 2.66 -0.08 13.93
CA GLN A 139 1.46 -0.83 13.58
C GLN A 139 0.24 -0.35 14.38
N ARG A 140 0.36 -0.25 15.72
CA ARG A 140 -0.77 0.25 16.55
C ARG A 140 -1.22 1.66 16.17
N ARG A 141 -0.30 2.54 15.75
CA ARG A 141 -0.65 3.88 15.26
C ARG A 141 -1.38 3.86 13.93
N ALA A 142 -0.91 3.04 12.99
CA ALA A 142 -1.59 2.81 11.71
C ALA A 142 -2.99 2.23 11.92
N ASP A 143 -3.13 1.23 12.81
CA ASP A 143 -4.42 0.63 13.16
C ASP A 143 -5.41 1.65 13.77
N ALA A 144 -4.92 2.54 14.63
CA ALA A 144 -5.75 3.59 15.24
C ALA A 144 -6.30 4.57 14.19
N VAL A 145 -5.50 4.94 13.19
CA VAL A 145 -5.95 5.78 12.07
C VAL A 145 -6.92 5.00 11.17
N ALA A 146 -6.62 3.75 10.87
CA ALA A 146 -7.48 2.88 10.07
C ALA A 146 -8.87 2.65 10.71
N ALA A 147 -8.92 2.53 12.03
CA ALA A 147 -10.19 2.41 12.75
C ALA A 147 -11.07 3.66 12.56
N ILE A 148 -10.47 4.86 12.53
CA ILE A 148 -11.19 6.11 12.26
C ILE A 148 -11.65 6.15 10.79
N ALA A 149 -10.81 5.77 9.85
CA ALA A 149 -11.17 5.69 8.43
C ALA A 149 -12.38 4.77 8.21
N ARG A 150 -12.33 3.55 8.75
CA ARG A 150 -13.45 2.60 8.68
C ARG A 150 -14.72 3.13 9.33
N SER A 151 -14.60 3.81 10.48
CA SER A 151 -15.76 4.44 11.14
C SER A 151 -16.33 5.64 10.36
N ALA A 152 -15.53 6.27 9.51
CA ALA A 152 -15.97 7.30 8.56
C ALA A 152 -16.67 6.72 7.31
N GLY A 153 -16.71 5.39 7.17
CA GLY A 153 -17.37 4.68 6.07
C GLY A 153 -16.52 4.54 4.81
N VAL A 154 -15.18 4.71 4.91
CA VAL A 154 -14.28 4.58 3.75
C VAL A 154 -13.53 3.24 3.77
N ASN A 155 -13.15 2.75 2.60
CA ASN A 155 -12.40 1.52 2.46
C ASN A 155 -10.93 1.72 2.84
N VAL A 156 -10.38 0.76 3.55
CA VAL A 156 -8.95 0.69 3.88
C VAL A 156 -8.39 -0.59 3.29
N ALA A 157 -7.59 -0.45 2.25
CA ALA A 157 -6.99 -1.56 1.51
C ALA A 157 -5.81 -2.17 2.26
N GLU A 158 -4.98 -1.33 2.91
CA GLU A 158 -3.79 -1.80 3.58
C GLU A 158 -3.52 -1.02 4.87
N VAL A 159 -3.00 -1.71 5.89
CA VAL A 159 -2.56 -1.10 7.14
C VAL A 159 -1.25 -1.76 7.57
N VAL A 160 -0.15 -1.00 7.59
CA VAL A 160 1.18 -1.54 7.83
C VAL A 160 2.00 -0.64 8.75
N GLY A 161 2.71 -1.25 9.71
CA GLY A 161 3.72 -0.59 10.52
C GLY A 161 5.13 -0.91 9.99
N TYR A 162 5.87 0.09 9.60
CA TYR A 162 7.24 -0.08 9.13
C TYR A 162 8.30 0.16 10.22
N GLY A 163 7.90 0.60 11.41
CA GLY A 163 8.85 0.99 12.43
C GLY A 163 9.80 2.08 11.92
N GLU A 164 11.08 1.89 12.16
CA GLU A 164 12.16 2.78 11.70
C GLU A 164 12.72 2.43 10.31
N ARG A 165 12.22 1.35 9.68
CA ARG A 165 12.81 0.74 8.48
C ARG A 165 12.63 1.55 7.19
N LYS A 166 11.70 2.52 7.17
CA LYS A 166 11.48 3.43 6.04
C LYS A 166 11.62 4.90 6.49
N PRO A 167 12.83 5.37 6.78
CA PRO A 167 13.04 6.74 7.22
C PRO A 167 12.85 7.71 6.04
N ARG A 168 12.21 8.86 6.31
CA ARG A 168 12.06 9.98 5.37
C ARG A 168 13.18 11.02 5.52
N ALA A 169 13.78 11.08 6.70
CA ALA A 169 14.85 12.00 7.05
C ALA A 169 15.90 11.28 7.90
N THR A 170 17.04 11.93 8.13
CA THR A 170 18.09 11.37 8.98
C THR A 170 17.63 11.24 10.44
N ASN A 171 17.99 10.13 11.08
CA ASN A 171 17.77 9.93 12.52
C ASN A 171 18.89 10.56 13.38
N ALA A 172 19.88 11.21 12.77
CA ALA A 172 20.98 11.86 13.49
C ALA A 172 20.58 13.22 14.12
N THR A 173 19.44 13.78 13.77
CA THR A 173 18.97 15.06 14.27
C THR A 173 17.56 14.95 14.85
N THR A 174 17.24 15.76 15.87
CA THR A 174 15.90 15.83 16.47
C THR A 174 14.83 16.18 15.43
N ALA A 175 15.14 17.10 14.52
CA ALA A 175 14.23 17.50 13.46
C ALA A 175 13.96 16.35 12.46
N GLY A 176 15.00 15.60 12.10
CA GLY A 176 14.85 14.44 11.23
C GLY A 176 14.07 13.30 11.89
N MET A 177 14.35 13.01 13.17
CA MET A 177 13.57 12.07 13.96
C MET A 177 12.08 12.46 14.03
N ALA A 178 11.77 13.74 14.22
CA ALA A 178 10.38 14.22 14.21
C ALA A 178 9.68 14.00 12.86
N GLN A 179 10.40 14.15 11.74
CA GLN A 179 9.86 13.83 10.41
C GLN A 179 9.64 12.32 10.19
N ASN A 180 10.43 11.48 10.84
CA ASN A 180 10.30 10.03 10.76
C ASN A 180 9.10 9.54 11.58
N ARG A 181 8.78 10.16 12.71
CA ARG A 181 7.59 9.85 13.53
C ARG A 181 6.32 10.33 12.85
N ARG A 182 5.75 9.52 11.97
CA ARG A 182 4.59 9.89 11.17
C ARG A 182 3.67 8.70 10.87
N VAL A 183 2.45 9.00 10.46
CA VAL A 183 1.57 8.07 9.75
C VAL A 183 1.31 8.66 8.36
N GLU A 184 1.55 7.89 7.33
CA GLU A 184 1.25 8.26 5.95
C GLU A 184 -0.08 7.65 5.53
N ILE A 185 -0.85 8.41 4.77
CA ILE A 185 -2.10 7.99 4.16
C ILE A 185 -1.93 8.12 2.65
N VAL A 186 -2.09 7.03 1.95
CA VAL A 186 -2.06 6.95 0.50
C VAL A 186 -3.48 6.80 -0.01
N CYS A 187 -3.88 7.67 -0.92
CA CYS A 187 -5.18 7.63 -1.59
C CYS A 187 -5.09 6.77 -2.85
N ILE A 188 -5.86 5.71 -2.93
CA ILE A 188 -5.97 4.80 -4.07
C ILE A 188 -7.23 5.22 -4.85
N GLN A 189 -7.04 5.49 -6.15
CA GLN A 189 -8.10 6.01 -7.05
C GLN A 189 -8.62 4.94 -7.98
#